data_a829b13ff549fbcc794808177d9e44d9
#
_entry.id   a829b13ff549fbcc794808177d9e44d9
#
_cell.length_a   1.000
_cell.length_b   1.000
_cell.length_c   1.000
_cell.angle_alpha   90.00
_cell.angle_beta   90.00
_cell.angle_gamma   90.00
#
_symmetry.space_group_name_H-M   'P 1'
#
loop_
_entity.id
_entity.type
_entity.pdbx_description
1 polymer ?
#
loop_
_entity_poly.entity_id
_entity_poly.type
_entity_poly.pdbx_seq_one_letter_code
_entity_poly.pdbx_strand_id
1 'polypeptide(L)'
;MHDPYSLVSRPFLSSEECDKIIKDNDVDLEIIEQSVYRKVHIKEIDLNSIPRLASLLNDANNQIFHLDVNGETECYFARYEPGDHYDKLHIDSLPEEITRKISFSLFLNDDFEGGHFEMLGEKLAYEHLNTTRKGKLCVFPSFLPHRVTTVISGTRYVIFGFLLGPRLK
;
A
#
# COMPACT_ATOMS: atom_id res chain seq x y z
N MET A 1 2.82 7.93 -24.59
CA MET A 1 2.56 8.92 -23.52
C MET A 1 2.14 8.07 -22.32
N HIS A 2 2.95 7.99 -21.26
CA HIS A 2 2.53 7.27 -20.05
C HIS A 2 1.45 8.09 -19.34
N ASP A 3 0.36 7.44 -18.99
CA ASP A 3 -0.70 8.04 -18.19
C ASP A 3 -0.15 8.30 -16.77
N PRO A 4 -0.04 9.55 -16.30
CA PRO A 4 0.45 9.87 -14.96
C PRO A 4 -0.49 9.37 -13.85
N TYR A 5 -1.66 8.86 -14.21
CA TYR A 5 -2.63 8.24 -13.31
C TYR A 5 -2.51 6.71 -13.29
N SER A 6 -1.47 6.15 -13.90
CA SER A 6 -1.31 4.70 -14.00
C SER A 6 -0.77 4.10 -12.70
N LEU A 7 -1.25 2.91 -12.42
CA LEU A 7 -0.73 2.02 -11.41
C LEU A 7 0.46 1.24 -11.98
N VAL A 8 1.57 1.20 -11.25
CA VAL A 8 2.68 0.29 -11.53
C VAL A 8 2.55 -0.95 -10.65
N SER A 9 2.47 -2.12 -11.26
CA SER A 9 2.39 -3.39 -10.54
C SER A 9 3.39 -4.40 -11.11
N ARG A 10 4.24 -4.97 -10.24
CA ARG A 10 5.30 -5.90 -10.65
C ARG A 10 5.70 -6.86 -9.53
N PRO A 11 6.22 -8.07 -9.85
CA PRO A 11 6.91 -8.91 -8.88
C PRO A 11 8.09 -8.16 -8.27
N PHE A 12 8.30 -8.30 -6.96
CA PHE A 12 9.34 -7.56 -6.23
C PHE A 12 10.10 -8.43 -5.23
N LEU A 13 9.41 -9.20 -4.39
CA LEU A 13 10.00 -10.09 -3.40
C LEU A 13 9.79 -11.56 -3.77
N SER A 14 10.75 -12.40 -3.35
CA SER A 14 10.56 -13.86 -3.36
C SER A 14 9.60 -14.29 -2.26
N SER A 15 9.14 -15.54 -2.34
CA SER A 15 8.28 -16.14 -1.29
C SER A 15 9.01 -16.17 0.05
N GLU A 16 10.28 -16.54 0.07
CA GLU A 16 11.12 -16.62 1.26
C GLU A 16 11.36 -15.24 1.89
N GLU A 17 11.57 -14.21 1.09
CA GLU A 17 11.68 -12.82 1.56
C GLU A 17 10.38 -12.37 2.24
N CYS A 18 9.22 -12.68 1.65
CA CYS A 18 7.92 -12.39 2.24
C CYS A 18 7.72 -13.08 3.59
N ASP A 19 8.01 -14.38 3.67
CA ASP A 19 7.85 -15.18 4.90
C ASP A 19 8.77 -14.67 6.01
N LYS A 20 10.00 -14.28 5.65
CA LYS A 20 10.93 -13.67 6.60
C LYS A 20 10.40 -12.34 7.14
N ILE A 21 9.89 -11.47 6.28
CA ILE A 21 9.34 -10.17 6.68
C ILE A 21 8.15 -10.36 7.61
N ILE A 22 7.24 -11.29 7.33
CA ILE A 22 6.11 -11.60 8.21
C ILE A 22 6.62 -12.06 9.57
N LYS A 23 7.52 -13.04 9.60
CA LYS A 23 8.10 -13.59 10.83
C LYS A 23 8.76 -12.52 11.70
N ASP A 24 9.50 -11.58 11.08
CA ASP A 24 10.25 -10.56 11.80
C ASP A 24 9.35 -9.41 12.31
N ASN A 25 8.17 -9.20 11.71
CA ASN A 25 7.34 -8.03 11.98
C ASN A 25 5.98 -8.32 12.63
N ASP A 26 5.46 -9.55 12.61
CA ASP A 26 4.15 -9.88 13.17
C ASP A 26 4.19 -9.99 14.71
N VAL A 27 4.70 -8.97 15.35
CA VAL A 27 4.80 -8.81 16.80
C VAL A 27 4.56 -7.33 17.17
N ASP A 28 3.94 -7.10 18.31
CA ASP A 28 3.72 -5.76 18.89
C ASP A 28 2.98 -4.80 17.94
N LEU A 29 1.94 -5.29 17.30
CA LEU A 29 1.09 -4.49 16.40
C LEU A 29 0.05 -3.70 17.21
N GLU A 30 -0.17 -2.45 16.84
CA GLU A 30 -1.25 -1.63 17.34
C GLU A 30 -2.52 -1.82 16.52
N ILE A 31 -3.67 -1.83 17.18
CA ILE A 31 -4.97 -1.89 16.50
C ILE A 31 -5.43 -0.47 16.19
N ILE A 32 -5.63 -0.19 14.90
CA ILE A 32 -6.31 1.01 14.44
C ILE A 32 -7.75 0.64 14.12
N GLU A 33 -8.69 1.16 14.90
CA GLU A 33 -10.11 0.97 14.68
C GLU A 33 -10.80 2.32 14.59
N GLN A 34 -11.35 2.64 13.43
CA GLN A 34 -12.02 3.90 13.14
C GLN A 34 -13.47 3.65 12.71
N SER A 35 -14.33 3.35 13.69
CA SER A 35 -15.75 3.09 13.46
C SER A 35 -15.95 1.99 12.40
N VAL A 36 -16.89 2.19 11.48
CA VAL A 36 -17.19 1.25 10.38
C VAL A 36 -16.23 1.36 9.18
N TYR A 37 -15.25 2.25 9.21
CA TYR A 37 -14.44 2.57 8.04
C TYR A 37 -13.15 1.79 7.95
N ARG A 38 -12.52 1.50 9.10
CA ARG A 38 -11.19 0.87 9.12
C ARG A 38 -10.99 0.09 10.41
N LYS A 39 -10.52 -1.14 10.26
CA LYS A 39 -9.93 -1.93 11.32
C LYS A 39 -8.74 -2.68 10.78
N VAL A 40 -7.59 -2.54 11.41
CA VAL A 40 -6.32 -3.14 10.99
C VAL A 40 -5.32 -3.13 12.13
N HIS A 41 -4.42 -4.09 12.16
CA HIS A 41 -3.26 -4.13 13.05
C HIS A 41 -2.04 -3.61 12.30
N ILE A 42 -1.36 -2.60 12.82
CA ILE A 42 -0.21 -1.98 12.15
C ILE A 42 0.99 -1.76 13.09
N LYS A 43 2.14 -1.65 12.47
CA LYS A 43 3.38 -1.20 13.10
C LYS A 43 4.18 -0.36 12.11
N GLU A 44 4.70 0.78 12.56
CA GLU A 44 5.65 1.55 11.77
C GLU A 44 6.97 0.78 11.64
N ILE A 45 7.54 0.76 10.43
CA ILE A 45 8.83 0.15 10.13
C ILE A 45 9.67 1.11 9.29
N ASP A 46 10.99 0.93 9.30
CA ASP A 46 11.87 1.68 8.42
C ASP A 46 11.74 1.16 6.98
N LEU A 47 11.45 2.05 6.04
CA LEU A 47 11.39 1.74 4.60
C LEU A 47 12.69 1.07 4.12
N ASN A 48 13.84 1.49 4.65
CA ASN A 48 15.13 0.94 4.29
C ASN A 48 15.36 -0.49 4.83
N SER A 49 14.52 -0.97 5.74
CA SER A 49 14.56 -2.37 6.18
C SER A 49 14.12 -3.35 5.08
N ILE A 50 13.47 -2.85 4.03
CA ILE A 50 13.07 -3.64 2.87
C ILE A 50 14.07 -3.35 1.73
N PRO A 51 14.96 -4.29 1.42
CA PRO A 51 16.01 -4.08 0.40
C PRO A 51 15.44 -3.63 -0.95
N ARG A 52 16.06 -2.67 -1.60
CA ARG A 52 15.73 -2.15 -2.93
C ARG A 52 14.40 -1.37 -3.01
N LEU A 53 13.57 -1.33 -1.97
CA LEU A 53 12.24 -0.70 -2.04
C LEU A 53 12.36 0.81 -2.27
N ALA A 54 13.16 1.51 -1.48
CA ALA A 54 13.35 2.96 -1.62
C ALA A 54 13.86 3.35 -3.02
N SER A 55 14.86 2.62 -3.55
CA SER A 55 15.38 2.85 -4.90
C SER A 55 14.30 2.66 -5.96
N LEU A 56 13.53 1.58 -5.88
CA LEU A 56 12.46 1.29 -6.84
C LEU A 56 11.35 2.34 -6.82
N LEU A 57 10.95 2.81 -5.65
CA LEU A 57 9.93 3.87 -5.52
C LEU A 57 10.41 5.19 -6.13
N ASN A 58 11.68 5.58 -5.89
CA ASN A 58 12.26 6.76 -6.50
C ASN A 58 12.39 6.61 -8.02
N ASP A 59 12.79 5.44 -8.52
CA ASP A 59 12.86 5.16 -9.95
C ASP A 59 11.47 5.25 -10.60
N ALA A 60 10.44 4.68 -9.98
CA ALA A 60 9.07 4.78 -10.46
C ALA A 60 8.59 6.26 -10.52
N ASN A 61 8.92 7.05 -9.50
CA ASN A 61 8.62 8.47 -9.51
C ASN A 61 9.34 9.20 -10.64
N ASN A 62 10.65 8.99 -10.78
CA ASN A 62 11.48 9.69 -11.77
C ASN A 62 11.13 9.33 -13.22
N GLN A 63 10.67 8.10 -13.47
CA GLN A 63 10.38 7.60 -14.82
C GLN A 63 8.91 7.73 -15.22
N ILE A 64 7.98 7.74 -14.25
CA ILE A 64 6.55 7.60 -14.54
C ILE A 64 5.73 8.74 -13.95
N PHE A 65 5.79 8.97 -12.63
CA PHE A 65 4.86 9.87 -11.96
C PHE A 65 5.31 11.33 -11.98
N HIS A 66 6.61 11.58 -11.91
CA HIS A 66 7.21 12.94 -11.92
C HIS A 66 6.62 13.86 -10.84
N LEU A 67 6.26 13.31 -9.67
CA LEU A 67 5.72 14.08 -8.56
C LEU A 67 6.86 14.66 -7.72
N ASP A 68 6.62 15.86 -7.18
CA ASP A 68 7.57 16.52 -6.30
C ASP A 68 7.57 15.84 -4.92
N VAL A 69 8.66 15.15 -4.58
CA VAL A 69 8.88 14.45 -3.31
C VAL A 69 10.08 15.07 -2.57
N ASN A 70 10.01 15.12 -1.24
CA ASN A 70 11.03 15.79 -0.40
C ASN A 70 11.99 14.82 0.31
N GLY A 71 11.86 13.51 0.05
CA GLY A 71 12.68 12.46 0.66
C GLY A 71 12.14 11.91 1.98
N GLU A 72 11.09 12.51 2.55
CA GLU A 72 10.41 11.94 3.73
C GLU A 72 9.54 10.76 3.32
N THR A 73 9.43 9.77 4.21
CA THR A 73 8.69 8.53 3.96
C THR A 73 7.91 8.09 5.18
N GLU A 74 6.81 7.41 4.96
CA GLU A 74 6.08 6.63 5.97
C GLU A 74 6.02 5.18 5.49
N CYS A 75 6.23 4.22 6.38
CA CYS A 75 6.16 2.80 6.04
C CYS A 75 5.61 1.99 7.21
N TYR A 76 4.68 1.10 6.91
CA TYR A 76 3.97 0.30 7.88
C TYR A 76 3.89 -1.16 7.46
N PHE A 77 4.11 -2.06 8.41
CA PHE A 77 3.68 -3.45 8.33
C PHE A 77 2.24 -3.54 8.83
N ALA A 78 1.39 -4.24 8.12
CA ALA A 78 -0.02 -4.40 8.49
C ALA A 78 -0.48 -5.85 8.41
N ARG A 79 -1.32 -6.22 9.39
CA ARG A 79 -2.04 -7.48 9.47
C ARG A 79 -3.53 -7.20 9.50
N TYR A 80 -4.28 -7.87 8.62
CA TYR A 80 -5.74 -7.87 8.61
C TYR A 80 -6.21 -9.27 8.96
N GLU A 81 -6.94 -9.40 10.05
CA GLU A 81 -7.61 -10.62 10.50
C GLU A 81 -9.03 -10.71 9.90
N PRO A 82 -9.71 -11.87 9.99
CA PRO A 82 -11.11 -11.96 9.56
C PRO A 82 -11.98 -10.89 10.21
N GLY A 83 -12.69 -10.12 9.39
CA GLY A 83 -13.46 -8.96 9.78
C GLY A 83 -12.72 -7.61 9.68
N ASP A 84 -11.40 -7.62 9.54
CA ASP A 84 -10.63 -6.39 9.36
C ASP A 84 -10.76 -5.87 7.91
N HIS A 85 -10.68 -4.56 7.77
CA HIS A 85 -10.92 -3.87 6.49
C HIS A 85 -10.42 -2.42 6.48
N TYR A 86 -10.34 -1.84 5.29
CA TYR A 86 -10.35 -0.39 5.06
C TYR A 86 -11.29 -0.11 3.89
N ASP A 87 -12.57 -0.34 4.14
CA ASP A 87 -13.61 -0.48 3.11
C ASP A 87 -14.14 0.86 2.61
N LYS A 88 -13.87 1.93 3.34
CA LYS A 88 -14.17 3.29 2.87
C LYS A 88 -13.26 3.64 1.71
N LEU A 89 -13.87 4.02 0.58
CA LEU A 89 -13.14 4.62 -0.54
C LEU A 89 -12.46 5.90 -0.06
N HIS A 90 -11.15 5.99 -0.22
CA HIS A 90 -10.35 7.12 0.23
C HIS A 90 -9.17 7.40 -0.71
N ILE A 91 -8.60 8.57 -0.55
CA ILE A 91 -7.29 8.95 -1.08
C ILE A 91 -6.31 9.07 0.09
N ASP A 92 -5.04 8.87 -0.17
CA ASP A 92 -4.00 8.98 0.87
C ASP A 92 -3.45 10.40 1.02
N SER A 93 -3.58 11.23 -0.02
CA SER A 93 -3.15 12.63 0.03
C SER A 93 -3.95 13.41 1.07
N LEU A 94 -3.25 14.17 1.90
CA LEU A 94 -3.81 14.98 2.99
C LEU A 94 -3.84 16.46 2.60
N PRO A 95 -4.72 17.29 3.19
CA PRO A 95 -4.81 18.72 2.89
C PRO A 95 -3.71 19.56 3.59
N GLU A 96 -2.64 18.95 4.02
CA GLU A 96 -1.53 19.53 4.78
C GLU A 96 -0.45 20.10 3.84
N GLU A 97 0.48 20.92 4.37
CA GLU A 97 1.59 21.49 3.58
C GLU A 97 2.53 20.41 3.04
N ILE A 98 2.82 19.41 3.86
CA ILE A 98 3.50 18.18 3.45
C ILE A 98 2.46 17.07 3.39
N THR A 99 2.37 16.43 2.26
CA THR A 99 1.37 15.40 2.01
C THR A 99 1.97 14.17 1.34
N ARG A 100 1.23 13.08 1.37
CA ARG A 100 1.57 11.85 0.65
C ARG A 100 1.41 12.07 -0.85
N LYS A 101 2.44 11.76 -1.60
CA LYS A 101 2.52 11.96 -3.07
C LYS A 101 2.42 10.63 -3.81
N ILE A 102 3.13 9.64 -3.33
CA ILE A 102 3.17 8.29 -3.90
C ILE A 102 2.83 7.31 -2.80
N SER A 103 1.89 6.45 -3.07
CA SER A 103 1.51 5.31 -2.24
C SER A 103 2.06 4.02 -2.82
N PHE A 104 2.34 3.07 -1.96
CA PHE A 104 2.68 1.71 -2.37
C PHE A 104 2.04 0.68 -1.45
N SER A 105 1.81 -0.52 -2.00
CA SER A 105 1.41 -1.72 -1.26
C SER A 105 2.24 -2.90 -1.75
N LEU A 106 2.89 -3.59 -0.82
CA LEU A 106 3.68 -4.78 -1.05
C LEU A 106 3.00 -5.97 -0.38
N PHE A 107 2.46 -6.88 -1.18
CA PHE A 107 1.66 -8.01 -0.72
C PHE A 107 2.57 -9.15 -0.26
N LEU A 108 2.42 -9.56 1.00
CA LEU A 108 3.32 -10.54 1.61
C LEU A 108 2.79 -11.97 1.57
N ASN A 109 1.46 -12.15 1.38
CA ASN A 109 0.84 -13.46 1.23
C ASN A 109 -0.40 -13.40 0.34
N ASP A 110 -0.97 -14.56 0.01
CA ASP A 110 -2.18 -14.71 -0.82
C ASP A 110 -3.08 -15.87 -0.35
N ASP A 111 -2.83 -16.43 0.83
CA ASP A 111 -3.56 -17.54 1.45
C ASP A 111 -4.71 -17.04 2.35
N PHE A 112 -5.53 -16.14 1.85
CA PHE A 112 -6.71 -15.58 2.51
C PHE A 112 -7.86 -15.35 1.52
N GLU A 113 -9.07 -15.16 2.02
CA GLU A 113 -10.26 -14.81 1.25
C GLU A 113 -10.75 -13.40 1.62
N GLY A 114 -11.33 -12.69 0.66
CA GLY A 114 -11.65 -11.27 0.81
C GLY A 114 -10.40 -10.41 0.80
N GLY A 115 -10.41 -9.29 1.51
CA GLY A 115 -9.24 -8.42 1.65
C GLY A 115 -8.70 -7.90 0.30
N HIS A 116 -9.57 -7.73 -0.69
CA HIS A 116 -9.19 -7.26 -2.02
C HIS A 116 -8.75 -5.81 -1.96
N PHE A 117 -7.63 -5.51 -2.61
CA PHE A 117 -7.22 -4.15 -2.89
C PHE A 117 -7.91 -3.69 -4.18
N GLU A 118 -8.73 -2.66 -4.08
CA GLU A 118 -9.53 -2.14 -5.18
C GLU A 118 -9.21 -0.68 -5.42
N MET A 119 -9.00 -0.31 -6.68
CA MET A 119 -8.84 1.07 -7.13
C MET A 119 -10.02 1.48 -8.00
N LEU A 120 -10.36 2.76 -7.98
CA LEU A 120 -11.32 3.35 -8.87
C LEU A 120 -10.64 3.57 -10.24
N GLY A 121 -11.03 2.80 -11.24
CA GLY A 121 -10.52 2.89 -12.61
C GLY A 121 -11.19 3.99 -13.44
N GLU A 122 -10.74 4.18 -14.69
CA GLU A 122 -11.22 5.21 -15.63
C GLU A 122 -12.75 5.20 -15.84
N LYS A 123 -13.41 4.07 -15.64
CA LYS A 123 -14.86 3.92 -15.81
C LYS A 123 -15.66 4.04 -14.52
N LEU A 124 -15.06 4.57 -13.44
CA LEU A 124 -15.69 4.63 -12.12
C LEU A 124 -16.11 3.25 -11.55
N ALA A 125 -15.58 2.18 -12.12
CA ALA A 125 -15.76 0.82 -11.63
C ALA A 125 -14.55 0.41 -10.78
N TYR A 126 -14.80 -0.38 -9.74
CA TYR A 126 -13.70 -0.98 -9.00
C TYR A 126 -13.03 -2.04 -9.85
N GLU A 127 -11.77 -1.84 -10.13
CA GLU A 127 -10.94 -2.88 -10.71
C GLU A 127 -10.30 -3.67 -9.58
N HIS A 128 -10.64 -4.96 -9.51
CA HIS A 128 -9.85 -5.91 -8.73
C HIS A 128 -8.49 -6.01 -9.39
N LEU A 129 -7.53 -5.30 -8.82
CA LEU A 129 -6.16 -5.49 -9.25
C LEU A 129 -5.82 -6.94 -8.87
N ASN A 130 -5.52 -7.78 -9.85
CA ASN A 130 -4.93 -9.11 -9.65
C ASN A 130 -3.53 -8.99 -9.00
N THR A 131 -3.45 -8.09 -8.04
CA THR A 131 -2.25 -7.63 -7.36
C THR A 131 -2.01 -8.38 -6.06
N THR A 132 -2.97 -9.19 -5.62
CA THR A 132 -2.91 -9.97 -4.38
C THR A 132 -2.07 -11.24 -4.53
N ARG A 133 -1.01 -11.19 -5.33
CA ARG A 133 -0.04 -12.28 -5.40
C ARG A 133 1.13 -11.98 -4.46
N LYS A 134 1.49 -12.96 -3.66
CA LYS A 134 2.63 -12.92 -2.76
C LYS A 134 3.90 -12.36 -3.44
N GLY A 135 4.53 -11.37 -2.82
CA GLY A 135 5.73 -10.73 -3.33
C GLY A 135 5.51 -9.62 -4.36
N LYS A 136 4.26 -9.31 -4.72
CA LYS A 136 3.95 -8.28 -5.71
C LYS A 136 3.92 -6.89 -5.07
N LEU A 137 4.54 -5.91 -5.73
CA LEU A 137 4.51 -4.49 -5.37
C LEU A 137 3.59 -3.73 -6.29
N CYS A 138 2.78 -2.85 -5.70
CA CYS A 138 1.88 -1.92 -6.35
C CYS A 138 2.28 -0.50 -5.96
N VAL A 139 2.49 0.38 -6.92
CA VAL A 139 2.87 1.79 -6.71
C VAL A 139 1.93 2.69 -7.48
N PHE A 140 1.43 3.73 -6.85
CA PHE A 140 0.43 4.62 -7.44
C PHE A 140 0.45 6.02 -6.82
N PRO A 141 -0.02 7.06 -7.54
CA PRO A 141 -0.20 8.39 -6.95
C PRO A 141 -1.19 8.38 -5.79
N SER A 142 -0.84 9.04 -4.68
CA SER A 142 -1.63 9.02 -3.43
C SER A 142 -3.01 9.66 -3.54
N PHE A 143 -3.29 10.38 -4.62
CA PHE A 143 -4.60 10.95 -4.89
C PHE A 143 -5.57 10.01 -5.62
N LEU A 144 -5.14 8.78 -5.97
CA LEU A 144 -6.03 7.80 -6.59
C LEU A 144 -6.92 7.13 -5.52
N PRO A 145 -8.25 7.17 -5.71
CA PRO A 145 -9.17 6.56 -4.76
C PRO A 145 -9.04 5.04 -4.75
N HIS A 146 -8.97 4.47 -3.54
CA HIS A 146 -8.83 3.03 -3.35
C HIS A 146 -9.42 2.58 -2.01
N ARG A 147 -9.51 1.26 -1.81
CA ARG A 147 -9.96 0.63 -0.56
C ARG A 147 -9.42 -0.79 -0.42
N VAL A 148 -9.58 -1.35 0.78
CA VAL A 148 -9.35 -2.78 1.07
C VAL A 148 -10.65 -3.37 1.59
N THR A 149 -11.21 -4.34 0.87
CA THR A 149 -12.45 -5.02 1.28
C THR A 149 -12.21 -5.87 2.53
N THR A 150 -13.28 -6.26 3.20
CA THR A 150 -13.21 -7.07 4.41
C THR A 150 -12.53 -8.41 4.15
N VAL A 151 -11.60 -8.80 5.02
CA VAL A 151 -11.04 -10.15 5.04
C VAL A 151 -12.11 -11.12 5.56
N ILE A 152 -12.37 -12.19 4.82
CA ILE A 152 -13.42 -13.18 5.14
C ILE A 152 -12.81 -14.32 5.95
N SER A 153 -11.69 -14.86 5.50
CA SER A 153 -10.95 -15.94 6.17
C SER A 153 -9.47 -15.86 5.90
N GLY A 154 -8.66 -16.48 6.74
CA GLY A 154 -7.20 -16.36 6.72
C GLY A 154 -6.73 -15.02 7.27
N THR A 155 -5.44 -14.73 7.11
CA THR A 155 -4.82 -13.49 7.56
C THR A 155 -4.11 -12.83 6.39
N ARG A 156 -4.38 -11.56 6.13
CA ARG A 156 -3.73 -10.79 5.07
C ARG A 156 -2.59 -9.96 5.63
N TYR A 157 -1.40 -10.13 5.08
CA TYR A 157 -0.20 -9.36 5.43
C TYR A 157 0.22 -8.46 4.27
N VAL A 158 0.56 -7.21 4.60
CA VAL A 158 1.01 -6.23 3.62
C VAL A 158 1.98 -5.24 4.26
N ILE A 159 2.95 -4.75 3.49
CA ILE A 159 3.65 -3.50 3.78
C ILE A 159 3.02 -2.43 2.91
N PHE A 160 2.66 -1.31 3.50
CA PHE A 160 2.23 -0.13 2.76
C PHE A 160 2.95 1.11 3.26
N GLY A 161 2.98 2.14 2.43
CA GLY A 161 3.62 3.39 2.82
C GLY A 161 3.58 4.43 1.73
N PHE A 162 4.33 5.51 1.98
CA PHE A 162 4.20 6.74 1.22
C PHE A 162 5.56 7.42 1.04
N LEU A 163 5.74 8.04 -0.14
CA LEU A 163 6.72 9.11 -0.32
C LEU A 163 5.98 10.44 -0.15
N LEU A 164 6.57 11.34 0.64
CA LEU A 164 5.98 12.63 0.96
C LEU A 164 6.57 13.76 0.11
N GLY A 165 5.86 14.87 0.06
CA GLY A 165 6.29 16.07 -0.63
C GLY A 165 5.34 17.23 -0.42
N PRO A 166 5.63 18.39 -1.00
CA PRO A 166 4.80 19.58 -0.84
C PRO A 166 3.41 19.37 -1.43
N ARG A 167 2.43 20.04 -0.84
CA ARG A 167 1.03 20.02 -1.29
C ARG A 167 0.92 20.29 -2.80
N LEU A 168 0.00 19.61 -3.45
CA LEU A 168 -0.40 19.93 -4.83
C LEU A 168 -1.04 21.33 -4.84
N LYS A 169 -0.56 22.18 -5.74
CA LYS A 169 -1.08 23.54 -5.94
C LYS A 169 -2.16 23.55 -7.00
#